data_15bc7907f8a43bb8b18cf337b830693c
#
_entry.id   15bc7907f8a43bb8b18cf337b830693c
#
_cell.length_a   1.000
_cell.length_b   1.000
_cell.length_c   1.000
_cell.angle_alpha   90.00
_cell.angle_beta   90.00
_cell.angle_gamma   90.00
#
_symmetry.space_group_name_H-M   'P 1'
#
loop_
_entity.id
_entity.type
_entity.pdbx_description
1 polymer ?
#
loop_
_entity_poly.entity_id
_entity_poly.type
_entity_poly.pdbx_seq_one_letter_code
_entity_poly.pdbx_strand_id
1 'polypeptide(L)'
;MRRSVVVILGLLCMAPTAGDVGGCGRTPTALDPIAYGDARKTADCGRCQECSLTTARCGRACDPNVAPETLVPAICHPLEHDGDACLRARAAASCDAFARYVTDVAPETPTECGFCERDGG
;
A
#
# COMPACT_ATOMS: atom_id res chain seq x y z
N MET A 1 18.26 -24.50 47.14
CA MET A 1 19.08 -23.98 46.03
C MET A 1 18.90 -24.72 44.69
N ARG A 2 18.16 -25.80 44.60
CA ARG A 2 17.95 -26.55 43.35
C ARG A 2 16.74 -26.09 42.47
N ARG A 3 15.89 -25.21 42.99
CA ARG A 3 14.68 -24.76 42.29
C ARG A 3 14.89 -23.53 41.37
N SER A 4 15.95 -22.75 41.59
CA SER A 4 16.21 -21.54 40.85
C SER A 4 16.91 -21.77 39.49
N VAL A 5 17.57 -22.92 39.32
CA VAL A 5 18.34 -23.22 38.06
C VAL A 5 17.40 -23.69 36.96
N VAL A 6 16.26 -24.34 37.30
CA VAL A 6 15.31 -24.87 36.32
C VAL A 6 14.51 -23.76 35.65
N VAL A 7 14.25 -22.64 36.34
CA VAL A 7 13.49 -21.50 35.81
C VAL A 7 14.33 -20.68 34.78
N ILE A 8 15.63 -20.63 34.97
CA ILE A 8 16.52 -19.89 34.06
C ILE A 8 16.72 -20.64 32.73
N LEU A 9 16.68 -21.96 32.74
CA LEU A 9 16.80 -22.78 31.54
C LEU A 9 15.55 -22.73 30.65
N GLY A 10 14.36 -22.50 31.25
CA GLY A 10 13.10 -22.38 30.53
C GLY A 10 12.93 -21.05 29.76
N LEU A 11 13.59 -19.97 30.21
CA LEU A 11 13.49 -18.67 29.57
C LEU A 11 14.39 -18.53 28.34
N LEU A 12 15.41 -19.35 28.21
CA LEU A 12 16.36 -19.32 27.08
C LEU A 12 15.79 -19.96 25.81
N CYS A 13 14.72 -20.73 25.90
CA CYS A 13 14.08 -21.37 24.73
C CYS A 13 13.01 -20.49 24.05
N MET A 14 12.72 -19.31 24.58
CA MET A 14 11.77 -18.36 23.97
C MET A 14 12.42 -17.13 23.34
N ALA A 15 13.73 -17.14 23.15
CA ALA A 15 14.38 -16.12 22.35
C ALA A 15 13.97 -16.35 20.90
N PRO A 16 13.32 -15.36 20.21
CA PRO A 16 13.06 -15.46 18.78
C PRO A 16 14.41 -15.65 18.09
N THR A 17 14.55 -16.79 17.43
CA THR A 17 15.74 -17.04 16.60
C THR A 17 15.79 -15.95 15.55
N ALA A 18 16.92 -15.26 15.46
CA ALA A 18 17.18 -14.20 14.49
C ALA A 18 17.22 -14.71 13.03
N GLY A 19 16.34 -15.62 12.66
CA GLY A 19 16.25 -16.26 11.36
C GLY A 19 14.84 -16.23 10.76
N ASP A 20 13.86 -15.74 11.51
CA ASP A 20 12.49 -15.60 10.98
C ASP A 20 12.34 -14.23 10.28
N VAL A 21 13.14 -14.01 9.25
CA VAL A 21 12.89 -12.97 8.26
C VAL A 21 11.69 -13.45 7.43
N GLY A 22 10.51 -13.23 7.98
CA GLY A 22 9.26 -13.54 7.28
C GLY A 22 9.26 -12.87 5.91
N GLY A 23 9.36 -13.65 4.86
CA GLY A 23 9.24 -13.17 3.48
C GLY A 23 10.33 -13.57 2.50
N CYS A 24 11.49 -14.07 2.94
CA CYS A 24 12.48 -14.66 2.05
C CYS A 24 11.99 -16.04 1.58
N GLY A 25 11.25 -16.11 0.49
CA GLY A 25 10.83 -17.39 -0.09
C GLY A 25 9.41 -17.48 -0.63
N ARG A 26 8.62 -16.39 -0.58
CA ARG A 26 7.35 -16.35 -1.33
C ARG A 26 7.62 -16.07 -2.79
N THR A 27 7.07 -16.88 -3.68
CA THR A 27 7.07 -16.59 -5.11
C THR A 27 6.42 -15.23 -5.34
N PRO A 28 7.08 -14.31 -6.07
CA PRO A 28 6.48 -13.02 -6.40
C PRO A 28 5.16 -13.21 -7.14
N THR A 29 4.10 -12.58 -6.67
CA THR A 29 2.78 -12.61 -7.30
C THR A 29 2.61 -11.35 -8.15
N ALA A 30 2.20 -11.52 -9.39
CA ALA A 30 1.88 -10.40 -10.27
C ALA A 30 0.67 -9.63 -9.75
N LEU A 31 0.72 -8.31 -9.83
CA LEU A 31 -0.39 -7.44 -9.46
C LEU A 31 -1.57 -7.66 -10.42
N ASP A 32 -2.77 -7.89 -9.88
CA ASP A 32 -4.00 -7.80 -10.65
C ASP A 32 -4.37 -6.33 -10.83
N PRO A 33 -4.30 -5.78 -12.06
CA PRO A 33 -4.55 -4.36 -12.29
C PRO A 33 -5.99 -3.95 -12.03
N ILE A 34 -6.96 -4.84 -12.19
CA ILE A 34 -8.38 -4.57 -11.96
C ILE A 34 -8.63 -4.51 -10.46
N ALA A 35 -8.23 -5.54 -9.72
CA ALA A 35 -8.38 -5.58 -8.27
C ALA A 35 -7.63 -4.41 -7.59
N TYR A 36 -6.46 -4.05 -8.08
CA TYR A 36 -5.71 -2.89 -7.60
C TYR A 36 -6.44 -1.57 -7.87
N GLY A 37 -7.00 -1.40 -9.07
CA GLY A 37 -7.79 -0.21 -9.43
C GLY A 37 -9.00 -0.02 -8.51
N ASP A 38 -9.74 -1.10 -8.26
CA ASP A 38 -10.89 -1.11 -7.35
C ASP A 38 -10.49 -0.79 -5.90
N ALA A 39 -9.44 -1.42 -5.41
CA ALA A 39 -8.92 -1.18 -4.07
C ALA A 39 -8.46 0.27 -3.89
N ARG A 40 -7.76 0.82 -4.89
CA ARG A 40 -7.31 2.22 -4.88
C ARG A 40 -8.47 3.20 -4.89
N LYS A 41 -9.46 2.99 -5.77
CA LYS A 41 -10.66 3.81 -5.83
C LYS A 41 -11.38 3.85 -4.48
N THR A 42 -11.57 2.69 -3.86
CA THR A 42 -12.22 2.57 -2.55
C THR A 42 -11.44 3.28 -1.46
N ALA A 43 -10.12 3.09 -1.41
CA ALA A 43 -9.25 3.74 -0.44
C ALA A 43 -9.22 5.26 -0.63
N ASP A 44 -9.15 5.74 -1.87
CA ASP A 44 -9.16 7.17 -2.18
C ASP A 44 -10.48 7.84 -1.79
N CYS A 45 -11.63 7.19 -2.06
CA CYS A 45 -12.92 7.69 -1.60
C CYS A 45 -12.97 7.85 -0.08
N GLY A 46 -12.55 6.82 0.66
CA GLY A 46 -12.50 6.86 2.13
C GLY A 46 -11.62 8.01 2.64
N ARG A 47 -10.44 8.19 2.06
CA ARG A 47 -9.52 9.29 2.43
C ARG A 47 -10.07 10.67 2.05
N CYS A 48 -10.72 10.79 0.88
CA CYS A 48 -11.39 12.04 0.48
C CYS A 48 -12.46 12.46 1.50
N GLN A 49 -13.27 11.51 1.97
CA GLN A 49 -14.30 11.76 2.99
C GLN A 49 -13.66 12.14 4.34
N GLU A 50 -12.66 11.39 4.78
CA GLU A 50 -11.95 11.62 6.04
C GLU A 50 -11.30 13.02 6.08
N CYS A 51 -10.71 13.45 4.96
CA CYS A 51 -10.05 14.74 4.82
C CYS A 51 -10.99 15.86 4.33
N SER A 52 -12.28 15.60 4.16
CA SER A 52 -13.29 16.57 3.66
C SER A 52 -12.91 17.21 2.33
N LEU A 53 -12.32 16.45 1.42
CA LEU A 53 -11.88 16.93 0.11
C LEU A 53 -13.00 16.76 -0.93
N THR A 54 -13.19 17.80 -1.78
CA THR A 54 -14.30 17.88 -2.75
C THR A 54 -13.81 18.07 -4.20
N THR A 55 -12.60 17.60 -4.51
CA THR A 55 -12.06 17.66 -5.88
C THR A 55 -12.88 16.78 -6.82
N ALA A 56 -12.81 17.03 -8.13
CA ALA A 56 -13.47 16.16 -9.13
C ALA A 56 -12.92 14.74 -9.08
N ARG A 57 -11.61 14.55 -8.74
CA ARG A 57 -11.01 13.24 -8.51
C ARG A 57 -11.66 12.52 -7.33
N CYS A 58 -11.88 13.22 -6.22
CA CYS A 58 -12.61 12.68 -5.07
C CYS A 58 -14.04 12.30 -5.44
N GLY A 59 -14.73 13.14 -6.21
CA GLY A 59 -16.06 12.84 -6.73
C GLY A 59 -16.10 11.54 -7.53
N ARG A 60 -15.17 11.37 -8.48
CA ARG A 60 -15.07 10.13 -9.28
C ARG A 60 -14.71 8.92 -8.44
N ALA A 61 -13.82 9.07 -7.45
CA ALA A 61 -13.45 7.97 -6.56
C ALA A 61 -14.64 7.46 -5.75
N CYS A 62 -15.56 8.35 -5.35
CA CYS A 62 -16.73 8.00 -4.56
C CYS A 62 -17.98 7.67 -5.40
N ASP A 63 -17.95 7.85 -6.70
CA ASP A 63 -19.08 7.50 -7.58
C ASP A 63 -19.03 6.01 -7.96
N PRO A 64 -20.00 5.19 -7.54
CA PRO A 64 -20.03 3.77 -7.87
C PRO A 64 -20.22 3.48 -9.37
N ASN A 65 -20.73 4.46 -10.14
CA ASN A 65 -20.98 4.30 -11.58
C ASN A 65 -19.75 4.66 -12.44
N VAL A 66 -18.72 5.24 -11.84
CA VAL A 66 -17.46 5.56 -12.52
C VAL A 66 -16.50 4.39 -12.35
N ALA A 67 -16.01 3.84 -13.46
CA ALA A 67 -15.01 2.78 -13.42
C ALA A 67 -13.69 3.28 -12.80
N PRO A 68 -12.90 2.40 -12.13
CA PRO A 68 -11.57 2.73 -11.68
C PRO A 68 -10.68 3.18 -12.84
N GLU A 69 -9.75 4.10 -12.57
CA GLU A 69 -8.74 4.48 -13.55
C GLU A 69 -7.81 3.29 -13.84
N THR A 70 -7.40 3.14 -15.11
CA THR A 70 -6.36 2.17 -15.49
C THR A 70 -5.01 2.72 -15.04
N LEU A 71 -4.49 2.20 -13.94
CA LEU A 71 -3.29 2.70 -13.28
C LEU A 71 -2.02 1.93 -13.66
N VAL A 72 -2.19 0.77 -14.29
CA VAL A 72 -1.09 -0.12 -14.70
C VAL A 72 -1.10 -0.21 -16.22
N PRO A 73 -0.14 0.41 -16.92
CA PRO A 73 0.00 0.25 -18.36
C PRO A 73 0.27 -1.21 -18.74
N ALA A 74 -0.16 -1.62 -19.92
CA ALA A 74 0.00 -3.00 -20.40
C ALA A 74 1.47 -3.48 -20.49
N ILE A 75 2.41 -2.56 -20.61
CA ILE A 75 3.86 -2.83 -20.66
C ILE A 75 4.51 -2.93 -19.27
N CYS A 76 3.80 -2.58 -18.20
CA CYS A 76 4.30 -2.59 -16.84
C CYS A 76 3.76 -3.85 -16.13
N HIS A 77 4.65 -4.61 -15.51
CA HIS A 77 4.31 -5.85 -14.81
C HIS A 77 4.69 -5.76 -13.33
N PRO A 78 4.03 -4.87 -12.54
CA PRO A 78 4.33 -4.73 -11.12
C PRO A 78 3.94 -5.99 -10.35
N LEU A 79 4.49 -6.10 -9.16
CA LEU A 79 4.14 -7.16 -8.23
C LEU A 79 3.08 -6.68 -7.23
N GLU A 80 2.39 -7.63 -6.62
CA GLU A 80 1.34 -7.36 -5.62
C GLU A 80 1.84 -6.44 -4.50
N HIS A 81 3.07 -6.66 -4.02
CA HIS A 81 3.66 -5.83 -2.97
C HIS A 81 3.89 -4.36 -3.38
N ASP A 82 4.08 -4.08 -4.68
CA ASP A 82 4.22 -2.71 -5.17
C ASP A 82 2.88 -1.96 -5.05
N GLY A 83 1.79 -2.61 -5.44
CA GLY A 83 0.43 -2.08 -5.27
C GLY A 83 0.09 -1.86 -3.79
N ASP A 84 0.41 -2.82 -2.93
CA ASP A 84 0.21 -2.71 -1.49
C ASP A 84 1.02 -1.57 -0.87
N ALA A 85 2.26 -1.37 -1.30
CA ALA A 85 3.10 -0.27 -0.83
C ALA A 85 2.49 1.09 -1.21
N CYS A 86 2.00 1.22 -2.45
CA CYS A 86 1.30 2.42 -2.92
C CYS A 86 0.03 2.70 -2.09
N LEU A 87 -0.81 1.70 -1.88
CA LEU A 87 -2.05 1.87 -1.09
C LEU A 87 -1.74 2.29 0.34
N ARG A 88 -0.73 1.68 0.98
CA ARG A 88 -0.30 2.06 2.33
C ARG A 88 0.25 3.49 2.39
N ALA A 89 1.07 3.90 1.43
CA ALA A 89 1.62 5.26 1.38
C ALA A 89 0.50 6.32 1.26
N ARG A 90 -0.50 6.06 0.43
CA ARG A 90 -1.66 6.94 0.28
C ARG A 90 -2.52 6.99 1.55
N ALA A 91 -2.75 5.84 2.19
CA ALA A 91 -3.52 5.76 3.43
C ALA A 91 -2.81 6.45 4.61
N ALA A 92 -1.49 6.39 4.67
CA ALA A 92 -0.68 7.00 5.72
C ALA A 92 -0.40 8.51 5.52
N ALA A 93 -0.70 9.06 4.34
CA ALA A 93 -0.46 10.46 4.05
C ALA A 93 -1.31 11.38 4.95
N SER A 94 -0.76 12.52 5.36
CA SER A 94 -1.55 13.58 5.98
C SER A 94 -2.62 14.09 5.02
N CYS A 95 -3.68 14.73 5.51
CA CYS A 95 -4.70 15.31 4.63
C CYS A 95 -4.12 16.34 3.65
N ASP A 96 -3.13 17.13 4.07
CA ASP A 96 -2.44 18.07 3.19
C ASP A 96 -1.65 17.38 2.09
N ALA A 97 -0.95 16.30 2.41
CA ALA A 97 -0.25 15.49 1.41
C ALA A 97 -1.24 14.78 0.49
N PHE A 98 -2.29 14.18 1.04
CA PHE A 98 -3.30 13.50 0.26
C PHE A 98 -4.06 14.44 -0.69
N ALA A 99 -4.33 15.69 -0.26
CA ALA A 99 -4.94 16.72 -1.11
C ALA A 99 -4.12 16.97 -2.38
N ARG A 100 -2.76 16.92 -2.31
CA ARG A 100 -1.91 17.05 -3.50
C ARG A 100 -2.01 15.84 -4.43
N TYR A 101 -2.31 14.64 -3.90
CA TYR A 101 -2.48 13.43 -4.72
C TYR A 101 -3.81 13.41 -5.49
N VAL A 102 -4.83 14.10 -4.98
CA VAL A 102 -6.17 14.10 -5.56
C VAL A 102 -6.61 15.47 -6.10
N THR A 103 -5.68 16.40 -6.24
CA THR A 103 -5.94 17.67 -6.90
C THR A 103 -6.27 17.45 -8.39
N ASP A 104 -7.11 18.30 -8.96
CA ASP A 104 -7.53 18.20 -10.37
C ASP A 104 -6.47 18.74 -11.34
N VAL A 105 -5.52 19.55 -10.84
CA VAL A 105 -4.44 20.15 -11.62
C VAL A 105 -3.10 19.64 -11.13
N ALA A 106 -2.32 19.02 -12.02
CA ALA A 106 -0.98 18.51 -11.75
C ALA A 106 -0.88 17.68 -10.44
N PRO A 107 -1.61 16.57 -10.31
CA PRO A 107 -1.58 15.75 -9.10
C PRO A 107 -0.18 15.17 -8.88
N GLU A 108 0.25 15.15 -7.62
CA GLU A 108 1.47 14.48 -7.22
C GLU A 108 1.25 12.96 -7.12
N THR A 109 2.29 12.20 -7.40
CA THR A 109 2.29 10.74 -7.23
C THR A 109 3.25 10.38 -6.08
N PRO A 110 2.79 9.67 -5.03
CA PRO A 110 3.71 9.15 -4.03
C PRO A 110 4.80 8.28 -4.68
N THR A 111 6.01 8.33 -4.15
CA THR A 111 7.14 7.57 -4.69
C THR A 111 6.84 6.07 -4.79
N GLU A 112 6.10 5.53 -3.84
CA GLU A 112 5.68 4.14 -3.78
C GLU A 112 4.69 3.76 -4.89
N CYS A 113 4.03 4.75 -5.48
CA CYS A 113 3.07 4.55 -6.57
C CYS A 113 3.71 4.70 -7.97
N GLY A 114 4.97 5.14 -8.04
CA GLY A 114 5.71 5.32 -9.30
C GLY A 114 6.41 4.04 -9.78
N PHE A 115 5.90 2.87 -9.48
CA PHE A 115 6.57 1.61 -9.81
C PHE A 115 6.62 1.33 -11.34
N CYS A 116 5.66 1.84 -12.12
CA CYS A 116 5.68 1.72 -13.58
C CYS A 116 6.53 2.79 -14.28
N GLU A 117 6.88 3.89 -13.62
CA GLU A 117 7.67 4.96 -14.20
C GLU A 117 9.18 4.70 -14.11
N ARG A 118 9.60 3.80 -13.21
CA ARG A 118 11.02 3.49 -12.96
C ARG A 118 11.66 2.63 -14.05
N ASP A 119 10.86 1.91 -14.82
CA ASP A 119 11.35 0.98 -15.85
C ASP A 119 11.50 1.67 -17.21
N GLY A 120 11.21 2.97 -17.32
CA GLY A 120 11.26 3.78 -18.54
C GLY A 120 12.45 4.75 -18.63
N GLY A 121 13.46 4.51 -17.80
CA GLY A 121 14.69 5.35 -17.77
C GLY A 121 15.86 4.69 -18.47
#